data_83769e07d9d9430eeb6aba5e0e2e758b
#
_entry.id   83769e07d9d9430eeb6aba5e0e2e758b
#
_cell.length_a   1.000
_cell.length_b   1.000
_cell.length_c   1.000
_cell.angle_alpha   90.00
_cell.angle_beta   90.00
_cell.angle_gamma   90.00
#
_symmetry.space_group_name_H-M   'P 1'
#
loop_
_entity.id
_entity.type
_entity.pdbx_description
1 polymer ?
#
loop_
_entity_poly.entity_id
_entity_poly.type
_entity_poly.pdbx_seq_one_letter_code
_entity_poly.pdbx_strand_id
1 'polypeptide(L)'
;IVHAEPIAGNTFRSFPGVVKAAQQIELGFKTAGQIKQLCVDEGDYIREGQLIARLDDTDYQLQLAATESQYRQLSTEMTRLEELHRRNNITDNDYEKAVAGLEQLKVQLESNRNTVNYTQLHSPISGYIQAIHFEKAEMVNTGTAVVTLVDVNNIEIESELPASVYLQD
;
A
#
# COMPACT_ATOMS: atom_id res chain seq x y z
N ILE A 1 49.63 24.34 22.25
CA ILE A 1 48.94 24.13 22.09
C ILE A 1 48.33 23.67 21.57
N VAL A 2 48.78 23.73 21.55
CA VAL A 2 48.04 23.45 21.04
C VAL A 2 47.41 22.94 20.59
N HIS A 3 47.93 23.00 20.59
CA HIS A 3 47.00 22.58 20.34
C HIS A 3 46.29 22.26 19.83
N ALA A 4 46.49 22.43 19.73
CA ALA A 4 45.51 22.26 19.45
C ALA A 4 45.00 21.82 18.91
N GLU A 5 45.21 21.67 18.61
CA GLU A 5 44.51 21.31 18.28
C GLU A 5 43.82 20.83 17.72
N PRO A 6 44.07 20.61 17.55
CA PRO A 6 43.24 20.12 17.10
C PRO A 6 42.37 20.04 16.75
N ILE A 7 42.44 20.29 16.74
CA ILE A 7 41.51 20.27 16.73
C ILE A 7 40.79 20.15 16.14
N ALA A 8 41.06 20.27 16.03
CA ALA A 8 40.27 20.26 15.66
C ALA A 8 39.47 19.81 15.34
N GLY A 9 39.76 19.49 15.17
CA GLY A 9 38.94 18.97 14.83
C GLY A 9 37.97 19.19 14.85
N ASN A 10 37.95 19.59 15.00
CA ASN A 10 36.93 19.78 15.23
C ASN A 10 36.05 19.46 14.73
N THR A 11 36.30 19.08 14.49
CA THR A 11 35.54 18.65 14.20
C THR A 11 34.56 18.91 14.02
N PHE A 12 34.52 19.26 13.86
CA PHE A 12 33.60 19.65 13.90
C PHE A 12 32.62 19.44 13.92
N ARG A 13 32.69 19.22 14.06
CA ARG A 13 32.01 19.00 14.42
C ARG A 13 31.10 19.29 14.68
N SER A 14 31.07 19.29 14.76
CA SER A 14 30.32 19.46 15.46
C SER A 14 29.44 20.25 15.33
N PHE A 15 28.81 20.00 14.78
CA PHE A 15 27.86 20.66 14.76
C PHE A 15 26.86 20.19 15.01
N PRO A 16 26.23 20.75 15.42
CA PRO A 16 25.03 20.41 15.90
C PRO A 16 23.98 20.57 14.95
N GLY A 17 24.19 20.67 13.78
CA GLY A 17 23.13 20.53 12.83
C GLY A 17 22.60 19.14 12.98
N VAL A 18 21.36 18.98 13.23
CA VAL A 18 20.76 17.68 13.36
C VAL A 18 20.21 17.32 12.02
N VAL A 19 20.70 16.25 11.45
CA VAL A 19 20.05 15.65 10.30
C VAL A 19 18.90 14.86 10.87
N LYS A 20 17.70 15.28 10.57
CA LYS A 20 16.55 14.48 10.93
C LYS A 20 16.62 13.20 10.16
N ALA A 21 16.34 12.12 10.83
CA ALA A 21 16.24 10.85 10.16
C ALA A 21 15.25 10.97 9.03
N ALA A 22 15.54 10.32 7.94
CA ALA A 22 14.58 10.21 6.87
C ALA A 22 13.29 9.63 7.43
N GLN A 23 12.19 10.03 6.87
CA GLN A 23 10.89 9.60 7.34
C GLN A 23 10.76 8.09 7.22
N GLN A 24 10.40 7.45 8.29
CA GLN A 24 10.15 6.02 8.29
C GLN A 24 8.67 5.78 8.04
N ILE A 25 8.40 4.82 7.18
CA ILE A 25 7.03 4.44 6.83
C ILE A 25 6.90 2.95 7.07
N GLU A 26 5.88 2.58 7.84
CA GLU A 26 5.59 1.17 8.06
C GLU A 26 4.50 0.72 7.12
N LEU A 27 4.77 -0.34 6.37
CA LEU A 27 3.87 -0.86 5.37
C LEU A 27 3.34 -2.21 5.80
N GLY A 28 2.03 -2.39 5.64
CA GLY A 28 1.38 -3.66 5.89
C GLY A 28 0.31 -3.92 4.87
N PHE A 29 -0.22 -5.13 4.89
CA PHE A 29 -1.29 -5.50 3.98
C PHE A 29 -2.62 -4.96 4.50
N LYS A 30 -3.52 -4.64 3.59
CA LYS A 30 -4.87 -4.21 3.93
C LYS A 30 -5.81 -5.39 4.15
N THR A 31 -5.33 -6.61 4.02
CA THR A 31 -6.10 -7.81 4.27
C THR A 31 -5.20 -8.85 4.93
N ALA A 32 -5.78 -9.79 5.65
CA ALA A 32 -5.04 -10.82 6.37
C ALA A 32 -4.70 -12.00 5.46
N GLY A 33 -3.65 -12.70 5.79
CA GLY A 33 -3.29 -13.92 5.08
C GLY A 33 -1.90 -14.39 5.40
N GLN A 34 -1.48 -15.43 4.70
CA GLN A 34 -0.16 -16.02 4.85
C GLN A 34 0.77 -15.42 3.79
N ILE A 35 1.97 -15.05 4.19
CA ILE A 35 2.95 -14.49 3.25
C ILE A 35 3.41 -15.61 2.32
N LYS A 36 3.16 -15.43 1.03
CA LYS A 36 3.55 -16.39 0.02
C LYS A 36 4.93 -16.09 -0.52
N GLN A 37 5.26 -14.81 -0.64
CA GLN A 37 6.52 -14.40 -1.25
C GLN A 37 6.97 -13.06 -0.68
N LEU A 38 8.26 -12.98 -0.35
CA LEU A 38 8.93 -11.71 -0.07
C LEU A 38 9.87 -11.44 -1.24
N CYS A 39 9.71 -10.29 -1.85
CA CYS A 39 10.43 -9.95 -3.08
C CYS A 39 11.62 -9.05 -2.82
N VAL A 40 11.88 -8.67 -1.58
CA VAL A 40 12.94 -7.72 -1.21
C VAL A 40 13.65 -8.20 0.04
N ASP A 41 14.84 -7.66 0.25
CA ASP A 41 15.65 -7.93 1.44
C ASP A 41 15.93 -6.61 2.16
N GLU A 42 16.34 -6.73 3.42
CA GLU A 42 16.75 -5.54 4.17
C GLU A 42 17.94 -4.89 3.48
N GLY A 43 17.89 -3.58 3.37
CA GLY A 43 18.91 -2.82 2.69
C GLY A 43 18.67 -2.56 1.21
N ASP A 44 17.68 -3.23 0.62
CA ASP A 44 17.39 -3.03 -0.79
C ASP A 44 16.79 -1.67 -1.06
N TYR A 45 17.19 -1.07 -2.18
CA TYR A 45 16.53 0.12 -2.69
C TYR A 45 15.32 -0.31 -3.51
N ILE A 46 14.17 0.28 -3.25
CA ILE A 46 12.95 -0.02 -4.01
C ILE A 46 12.38 1.26 -4.59
N ARG A 47 11.67 1.11 -5.68
CA ARG A 47 11.02 2.23 -6.38
C ARG A 47 9.54 2.26 -6.02
N GLU A 48 8.98 3.44 -6.15
CA GLU A 48 7.53 3.61 -5.98
C GLU A 48 6.80 2.64 -6.92
N GLY A 49 5.83 1.92 -6.38
CA GLY A 49 5.05 0.95 -7.14
C GLY A 49 5.66 -0.45 -7.23
N GLN A 50 6.88 -0.63 -6.76
CA GLN A 50 7.53 -1.94 -6.82
C GLN A 50 6.89 -2.91 -5.84
N LEU A 51 6.75 -4.17 -6.25
CA LEU A 51 6.16 -5.21 -5.41
C LEU A 51 7.14 -5.60 -4.31
N ILE A 52 6.67 -5.56 -3.07
CA ILE A 52 7.47 -5.90 -1.91
C ILE A 52 7.19 -7.32 -1.43
N ALA A 53 5.92 -7.67 -1.34
CA ALA A 53 5.52 -8.96 -0.81
C ALA A 53 4.13 -9.33 -1.31
N ARG A 54 3.79 -10.61 -1.21
CA ARG A 54 2.48 -11.11 -1.62
C ARG A 54 1.97 -12.11 -0.60
N LEU A 55 0.69 -12.04 -0.35
CA LEU A 55 0.00 -13.06 0.43
C LEU A 55 -0.52 -14.16 -0.48
N ASP A 56 -0.84 -15.32 0.10
CA ASP A 56 -1.57 -16.35 -0.60
C ASP A 56 -2.98 -15.83 -0.85
N ASP A 57 -3.34 -15.67 -2.11
CA ASP A 57 -4.61 -15.08 -2.52
C ASP A 57 -5.63 -16.11 -3.01
N THR A 58 -5.36 -17.40 -2.80
CA THR A 58 -6.19 -18.46 -3.36
C THR A 58 -7.66 -18.29 -3.02
N ASP A 59 -7.98 -18.11 -1.75
CA ASP A 59 -9.37 -18.00 -1.33
C ASP A 59 -10.01 -16.69 -1.80
N TYR A 60 -9.23 -15.62 -1.85
CA TYR A 60 -9.72 -14.35 -2.34
C TYR A 60 -10.03 -14.41 -3.84
N GLN A 61 -9.20 -15.13 -4.60
CA GLN A 61 -9.46 -15.35 -6.02
C GLN A 61 -10.70 -16.18 -6.27
N LEU A 62 -10.92 -17.22 -5.45
CA LEU A 62 -12.12 -18.04 -5.56
C LEU A 62 -13.38 -17.21 -5.27
N GLN A 63 -13.32 -16.37 -4.26
CA GLN A 63 -14.45 -15.53 -3.92
C GLN A 63 -14.74 -14.54 -5.04
N LEU A 64 -13.70 -13.96 -5.62
CA LEU A 64 -13.84 -13.06 -6.75
C LEU A 64 -14.47 -13.77 -7.94
N ALA A 65 -13.98 -14.97 -8.26
CA ALA A 65 -14.50 -15.74 -9.39
C ALA A 65 -15.98 -16.07 -9.21
N ALA A 66 -16.40 -16.42 -7.99
CA ALA A 66 -17.79 -16.70 -7.71
C ALA A 66 -18.66 -15.46 -7.92
N THR A 67 -18.19 -14.32 -7.44
CA THR A 67 -18.94 -13.07 -7.61
C THR A 67 -19.00 -12.63 -9.07
N GLU A 68 -17.90 -12.81 -9.80
CA GLU A 68 -17.88 -12.52 -11.24
C GLU A 68 -18.90 -13.37 -11.99
N SER A 69 -19.02 -14.62 -11.62
CA SER A 69 -19.99 -15.53 -12.23
C SER A 69 -21.42 -15.07 -11.96
N GLN A 70 -21.69 -14.70 -10.71
CA GLN A 70 -23.01 -14.17 -10.35
C GLN A 70 -23.32 -12.87 -11.12
N TYR A 71 -22.33 -12.02 -11.25
CA TYR A 71 -22.50 -10.74 -11.94
C TYR A 71 -22.81 -10.97 -13.42
N ARG A 72 -22.11 -11.89 -14.07
CA ARG A 72 -22.38 -12.21 -15.47
C ARG A 72 -23.79 -12.75 -15.66
N GLN A 73 -24.22 -13.62 -14.75
CA GLN A 73 -25.56 -14.20 -14.83
C GLN A 73 -26.63 -13.13 -14.67
N LEU A 74 -26.46 -12.28 -13.67
CA LEU A 74 -27.45 -11.23 -13.41
C LEU A 74 -27.44 -10.16 -14.50
N SER A 75 -26.28 -9.87 -15.08
CA SER A 75 -26.17 -8.92 -16.20
C SER A 75 -26.93 -9.45 -17.42
N THR A 76 -26.82 -10.76 -17.68
CA THR A 76 -27.54 -11.38 -18.78
C THR A 76 -29.06 -11.32 -18.54
N GLU A 77 -29.47 -11.61 -17.32
CA GLU A 77 -30.87 -11.51 -16.94
C GLU A 77 -31.38 -10.08 -17.07
N MET A 78 -30.54 -9.12 -16.67
CA MET A 78 -30.91 -7.71 -16.73
C MET A 78 -31.21 -7.26 -18.17
N THR A 79 -30.44 -7.77 -19.12
CA THR A 79 -30.68 -7.47 -20.55
C THR A 79 -32.10 -7.90 -20.97
N ARG A 80 -32.53 -9.07 -20.47
CA ARG A 80 -33.90 -9.56 -20.76
C ARG A 80 -34.93 -8.69 -20.07
N LEU A 81 -34.69 -8.31 -18.81
CA LEU A 81 -35.65 -7.49 -18.08
C LEU A 81 -35.78 -6.10 -18.67
N GLU A 82 -34.70 -5.55 -19.19
CA GLU A 82 -34.73 -4.26 -19.88
C GLU A 82 -35.67 -4.32 -21.11
N GLU A 83 -35.60 -5.42 -21.86
CA GLU A 83 -36.46 -5.63 -23.00
C GLU A 83 -37.92 -5.76 -22.57
N LEU A 84 -38.20 -6.54 -21.52
CA LEU A 84 -39.53 -6.68 -20.97
C LEU A 84 -40.10 -5.35 -20.47
N HIS A 85 -39.27 -4.55 -19.84
CA HIS A 85 -39.65 -3.25 -19.32
C HIS A 85 -39.98 -2.29 -20.46
N ARG A 86 -39.19 -2.31 -21.52
CA ARG A 86 -39.43 -1.47 -22.69
C ARG A 86 -40.74 -1.78 -23.35
N ARG A 87 -41.17 -3.04 -23.29
CA ARG A 87 -42.45 -3.50 -23.86
C ARG A 87 -43.60 -3.42 -22.87
N ASN A 88 -43.36 -2.85 -21.69
CA ASN A 88 -44.37 -2.75 -20.62
C ASN A 88 -44.86 -4.11 -20.13
N ASN A 89 -44.00 -5.14 -20.19
CA ASN A 89 -44.32 -6.49 -19.73
C ASN A 89 -43.81 -6.79 -18.35
N ILE A 90 -43.29 -5.79 -17.63
CA ILE A 90 -42.83 -5.91 -16.25
C ILE A 90 -43.14 -4.58 -15.58
N THR A 91 -43.45 -4.60 -14.28
CA THR A 91 -43.75 -3.38 -13.55
C THR A 91 -42.48 -2.56 -13.34
N ASP A 92 -42.66 -1.24 -13.21
CA ASP A 92 -41.53 -0.36 -12.91
C ASP A 92 -40.86 -0.77 -11.60
N ASN A 93 -41.64 -1.14 -10.61
CA ASN A 93 -41.13 -1.52 -9.32
C ASN A 93 -40.23 -2.77 -9.41
N ASP A 94 -40.69 -3.79 -10.16
CA ASP A 94 -39.89 -5.00 -10.34
C ASP A 94 -38.64 -4.73 -11.14
N TYR A 95 -38.73 -3.88 -12.14
CA TYR A 95 -37.56 -3.49 -12.91
C TYR A 95 -36.55 -2.74 -12.04
N GLU A 96 -37.00 -1.79 -11.23
CA GLU A 96 -36.11 -1.02 -10.35
C GLU A 96 -35.44 -1.89 -9.30
N LYS A 97 -36.17 -2.90 -8.80
CA LYS A 97 -35.56 -3.86 -7.88
C LYS A 97 -34.44 -4.64 -8.54
N ALA A 98 -34.63 -5.02 -9.79
CA ALA A 98 -33.61 -5.75 -10.53
C ALA A 98 -32.37 -4.87 -10.76
N VAL A 99 -32.58 -3.59 -11.12
CA VAL A 99 -31.49 -2.65 -11.30
C VAL A 99 -30.70 -2.48 -10.00
N ALA A 100 -31.42 -2.33 -8.88
CA ALA A 100 -30.79 -2.19 -7.58
C ALA A 100 -29.98 -3.44 -7.20
N GLY A 101 -30.50 -4.61 -7.51
CA GLY A 101 -29.80 -5.87 -7.26
C GLY A 101 -28.50 -5.99 -8.05
N LEU A 102 -28.52 -5.55 -9.31
CA LEU A 102 -27.30 -5.56 -10.12
C LEU A 102 -26.28 -4.56 -9.58
N GLU A 103 -26.73 -3.39 -9.17
CA GLU A 103 -25.84 -2.39 -8.58
C GLU A 103 -25.17 -2.90 -7.31
N GLN A 104 -25.93 -3.56 -6.43
CA GLN A 104 -25.37 -4.16 -5.24
C GLN A 104 -24.30 -5.19 -5.55
N LEU A 105 -24.56 -6.04 -6.54
CA LEU A 105 -23.63 -7.07 -6.94
C LEU A 105 -22.38 -6.46 -7.58
N LYS A 106 -22.54 -5.38 -8.31
CA LYS A 106 -21.41 -4.66 -8.91
C LYS A 106 -20.49 -4.12 -7.82
N VAL A 107 -21.06 -3.56 -6.76
CA VAL A 107 -20.28 -3.07 -5.63
C VAL A 107 -19.53 -4.23 -4.95
N GLN A 108 -20.23 -5.36 -4.76
CA GLN A 108 -19.60 -6.53 -4.17
C GLN A 108 -18.45 -7.05 -5.04
N LEU A 109 -18.63 -7.05 -6.35
CA LEU A 109 -17.60 -7.47 -7.28
C LEU A 109 -16.36 -6.58 -7.17
N GLU A 110 -16.58 -5.28 -7.10
CA GLU A 110 -15.49 -4.34 -6.97
C GLU A 110 -14.77 -4.50 -5.64
N SER A 111 -15.50 -4.72 -4.55
CA SER A 111 -14.94 -4.98 -3.25
C SER A 111 -14.05 -6.22 -3.26
N ASN A 112 -14.50 -7.28 -3.92
CA ASN A 112 -13.72 -8.52 -4.01
C ASN A 112 -12.47 -8.34 -4.87
N ARG A 113 -12.55 -7.53 -5.92
CA ARG A 113 -11.36 -7.19 -6.72
C ARG A 113 -10.33 -6.44 -5.89
N ASN A 114 -10.82 -5.48 -5.10
CA ASN A 114 -9.94 -4.72 -4.22
C ASN A 114 -9.25 -5.62 -3.21
N THR A 115 -9.98 -6.58 -2.64
CA THR A 115 -9.42 -7.49 -1.67
C THR A 115 -8.31 -8.34 -2.29
N VAL A 116 -8.49 -8.80 -3.53
CA VAL A 116 -7.42 -9.52 -4.23
C VAL A 116 -6.21 -8.62 -4.43
N ASN A 117 -6.42 -7.37 -4.80
CA ASN A 117 -5.31 -6.42 -4.97
C ASN A 117 -4.59 -6.16 -3.65
N TYR A 118 -5.31 -6.20 -2.52
CA TYR A 118 -4.72 -5.98 -1.21
C TYR A 118 -3.77 -7.11 -0.78
N THR A 119 -3.79 -8.24 -1.48
CA THR A 119 -2.84 -9.32 -1.19
C THR A 119 -1.45 -9.03 -1.75
N GLN A 120 -1.30 -7.95 -2.50
CA GLN A 120 -0.02 -7.51 -3.02
C GLN A 120 0.37 -6.22 -2.31
N LEU A 121 1.59 -6.20 -1.79
CA LEU A 121 2.10 -5.02 -1.11
C LEU A 121 3.09 -4.31 -2.03
N HIS A 122 2.69 -3.15 -2.50
CA HIS A 122 3.52 -2.31 -3.35
C HIS A 122 4.04 -1.12 -2.56
N SER A 123 5.22 -0.64 -2.91
CA SER A 123 5.78 0.50 -2.22
C SER A 123 5.07 1.79 -2.66
N PRO A 124 4.60 2.60 -1.71
CA PRO A 124 4.01 3.90 -2.06
C PRO A 124 5.04 4.97 -2.38
N ILE A 125 6.32 4.71 -2.10
CA ILE A 125 7.39 5.66 -2.31
C ILE A 125 8.64 4.94 -2.75
N SER A 126 9.62 5.69 -3.22
CA SER A 126 10.96 5.15 -3.46
C SER A 126 11.79 5.32 -2.18
N GLY A 127 12.55 4.32 -1.82
CA GLY A 127 13.37 4.36 -0.62
C GLY A 127 14.06 3.04 -0.36
N TYR A 128 14.55 2.88 0.86
CA TYR A 128 15.28 1.68 1.26
C TYR A 128 14.47 0.87 2.25
N ILE A 129 14.61 -0.45 2.17
CA ILE A 129 14.01 -1.35 3.17
C ILE A 129 14.90 -1.30 4.41
N GLN A 130 14.36 -0.75 5.47
CA GLN A 130 15.09 -0.67 6.73
C GLN A 130 14.97 -1.97 7.52
N ALA A 131 13.80 -2.56 7.54
CA ALA A 131 13.55 -3.79 8.30
C ALA A 131 12.40 -4.58 7.67
N ILE A 132 12.50 -5.90 7.80
CA ILE A 132 11.42 -6.82 7.42
C ILE A 132 11.02 -7.56 8.68
N HIS A 133 9.73 -7.48 9.03
CA HIS A 133 9.24 -7.97 10.32
C HIS A 133 8.67 -9.38 10.27
N PHE A 134 8.45 -9.92 9.08
CA PHE A 134 7.86 -11.24 8.91
C PHE A 134 8.60 -12.01 7.83
N GLU A 135 8.48 -13.32 7.88
CA GLU A 135 9.12 -14.18 6.90
C GLU A 135 8.07 -14.89 6.05
N LYS A 136 8.55 -15.53 5.00
CA LYS A 136 7.70 -16.34 4.14
C LYS A 136 6.99 -17.39 4.98
N ALA A 137 5.74 -17.65 4.66
CA ALA A 137 4.86 -18.60 5.32
C ALA A 137 4.28 -18.14 6.65
N GLU A 138 4.63 -16.95 7.13
CA GLU A 138 4.02 -16.45 8.35
C GLU A 138 2.66 -15.82 8.08
N MET A 139 1.77 -15.92 9.07
CA MET A 139 0.45 -15.32 8.99
C MET A 139 0.54 -13.88 9.46
N VAL A 140 -0.13 -12.98 8.73
CA VAL A 140 -0.19 -11.58 9.12
C VAL A 140 -1.63 -11.11 9.16
N ASN A 141 -1.89 -10.17 10.04
CA ASN A 141 -3.21 -9.55 10.17
C ASN A 141 -3.27 -8.25 9.41
N THR A 142 -4.49 -7.81 9.16
CA THR A 142 -4.72 -6.53 8.50
C THR A 142 -4.06 -5.40 9.30
N GLY A 143 -3.30 -4.57 8.61
CA GLY A 143 -2.69 -3.39 9.22
C GLY A 143 -1.42 -3.64 10.00
N THR A 144 -0.99 -4.89 10.12
CA THR A 144 0.26 -5.21 10.82
C THR A 144 1.44 -4.83 9.92
N ALA A 145 2.42 -4.13 10.47
CA ALA A 145 3.57 -3.71 9.69
C ALA A 145 4.42 -4.91 9.28
N VAL A 146 4.65 -5.06 8.01
CA VAL A 146 5.45 -6.15 7.44
C VAL A 146 6.86 -5.65 7.14
N VAL A 147 7.00 -4.44 6.61
CA VAL A 147 8.30 -3.85 6.34
C VAL A 147 8.31 -2.40 6.79
N THR A 148 9.50 -1.91 7.10
CA THR A 148 9.73 -0.50 7.39
C THR A 148 10.58 0.08 6.26
N LEU A 149 10.08 1.15 5.65
CA LEU A 149 10.77 1.87 4.59
C LEU A 149 11.34 3.16 5.09
N VAL A 150 12.47 3.57 4.54
CA VAL A 150 13.03 4.88 4.79
C VAL A 150 12.96 5.69 3.51
N ASP A 151 12.26 6.82 3.58
CA ASP A 151 12.12 7.71 2.45
C ASP A 151 13.32 8.65 2.41
N VAL A 152 14.28 8.33 1.55
CA VAL A 152 15.50 9.13 1.45
C VAL A 152 15.32 10.42 0.69
N ASN A 153 14.20 10.57 0.01
CA ASN A 153 13.95 11.79 -0.75
C ASN A 153 13.44 12.94 0.13
N ASN A 154 13.06 12.64 1.37
CA ASN A 154 12.55 13.61 2.31
C ASN A 154 13.43 13.72 3.54
N ILE A 155 14.74 13.65 3.35
CA ILE A 155 15.65 13.88 4.45
C ILE A 155 15.64 15.38 4.77
N GLU A 156 15.32 15.70 6.03
CA GLU A 156 15.32 17.06 6.48
C GLU A 156 16.53 17.31 7.34
N ILE A 157 17.18 18.41 7.11
CA ILE A 157 18.28 18.86 7.94
C ILE A 157 17.75 20.02 8.76
N GLU A 158 17.88 19.91 10.07
CA GLU A 158 17.51 21.01 10.93
C GLU A 158 18.53 22.09 10.81
N SER A 159 18.04 23.26 10.47
CA SER A 159 18.92 24.28 10.07
C SER A 159 19.08 25.38 11.05
N GLU A 160 18.88 25.18 12.31
CA GLU A 160 19.10 26.24 13.18
C GLU A 160 20.51 26.63 13.22
N LEU A 161 21.38 25.73 12.93
CA LEU A 161 22.68 26.03 12.94
C LEU A 161 23.26 26.60 11.75
N PRO A 162 22.82 26.32 10.58
CA PRO A 162 23.52 26.77 9.41
C PRO A 162 23.84 28.22 9.39
N ALA A 163 22.93 29.05 9.83
CA ALA A 163 23.18 30.49 9.82
C ALA A 163 24.31 30.86 10.74
N SER A 164 24.34 30.29 11.93
CA SER A 164 25.39 30.55 12.85
C SER A 164 26.73 30.09 12.37
N VAL A 165 26.76 28.92 11.81
CA VAL A 165 27.98 28.34 11.29
C VAL A 165 28.53 29.17 10.16
N TYR A 166 27.69 29.58 9.27
CA TYR A 166 28.13 30.40 8.15
C TYR A 166 28.66 31.73 8.58
N LEU A 167 28.08 32.33 9.60
CA LEU A 167 28.56 33.58 10.09
C LEU A 167 29.90 33.50 10.76
N GLN A 168 30.27 32.32 11.23
CA GLN A 168 31.55 32.12 11.85
C GLN A 168 32.66 31.88 10.85
N ASP A 169 32.33 31.61 9.67
CA ASP A 169 33.29 31.45 8.62
C ASP A 169 33.68 32.82 8.07
#